data_ad1643ff3c92b3fcab1f910fe19c2577
#
_entry.id   ad1643ff3c92b3fcab1f910fe19c2577
#
_cell.length_a   1.000
_cell.length_b   1.000
_cell.length_c   1.000
_cell.angle_alpha   90.00
_cell.angle_beta   90.00
_cell.angle_gamma   90.00
#
_symmetry.space_group_name_H-M   'P 1'
#
loop_
_entity.id
_entity.type
_entity.pdbx_description
1 polymer ?
#
loop_
_entity_poly.entity_id
_entity_poly.type
_entity_poly.pdbx_seq_one_letter_code
_entity_poly.pdbx_strand_id
1 'polypeptide(L)'
;MEKEKPAIFGMIQRGGDVVVQMLPDVKQKTIKPYIESCIQPGSTVYTDEYVIYANLTQLGYKHKTVNHGSGEYARDEEGDGFYEVHVNTQEGRWSLLRSWLRLHRGISQEKLPKYLAFFEFVHNAKKRGKALICSLLENILCKKPTVQ
;
A
#
# COMPACT_ATOMS: atom_id res chain seq x y z
N MET A 1 -5.98 30.13 1.18
CA MET A 1 -5.01 29.08 0.75
C MET A 1 -5.66 27.72 0.96
N GLU A 2 -6.07 27.08 -0.10
CA GLU A 2 -6.45 25.67 -0.02
C GLU A 2 -5.22 24.88 0.44
N LYS A 3 -5.35 24.21 1.59
CA LYS A 3 -4.33 23.27 2.01
C LYS A 3 -4.36 22.12 1.00
N GLU A 4 -3.28 21.96 0.24
CA GLU A 4 -3.13 20.82 -0.66
C GLU A 4 -3.40 19.53 0.10
N LYS A 5 -4.25 18.69 -0.48
CA LYS A 5 -4.56 17.38 0.11
C LYS A 5 -3.29 16.53 0.10
N PRO A 6 -2.94 15.88 1.22
CA PRO A 6 -1.75 15.05 1.27
C PRO A 6 -1.86 13.88 0.29
N ALA A 7 -0.77 13.61 -0.41
CA ALA A 7 -0.68 12.43 -1.26
C ALA A 7 -0.48 11.18 -0.40
N ILE A 8 -1.32 10.17 -0.60
CA ILE A 8 -1.20 8.87 0.07
C ILE A 8 -0.85 7.83 -0.98
N PHE A 9 0.29 7.19 -0.79
CA PHE A 9 0.79 6.10 -1.61
C PHE A 9 0.52 4.76 -0.94
N GLY A 10 0.01 3.79 -1.69
CA GLY A 10 -0.28 2.46 -1.17
C GLY A 10 0.26 1.37 -2.07
N MET A 11 0.80 0.35 -1.44
CA MET A 11 1.21 -0.89 -2.09
C MET A 11 0.55 -2.07 -1.40
N ILE A 12 0.12 -3.06 -2.16
CA ILE A 12 -0.44 -4.28 -1.64
C ILE A 12 0.19 -5.50 -2.32
N GLN A 13 0.67 -6.42 -1.53
CA GLN A 13 1.08 -7.72 -2.02
C GLN A 13 -0.15 -8.62 -2.11
N ARG A 14 -0.35 -9.27 -3.25
CA ARG A 14 -1.43 -10.27 -3.41
C ARG A 14 -1.23 -11.39 -2.40
N GLY A 15 -2.26 -11.63 -1.59
CA GLY A 15 -2.12 -12.56 -0.47
C GLY A 15 -1.11 -12.09 0.61
N GLY A 16 -0.51 -10.90 0.58
CA GLY A 16 0.55 -10.33 1.42
C GLY A 16 0.18 -9.07 2.19
N ASP A 17 1.21 -8.39 2.64
CA ASP A 17 1.10 -7.19 3.45
C ASP A 17 0.65 -5.96 2.64
N VAL A 18 0.15 -4.97 3.35
CA VAL A 18 -0.19 -3.64 2.84
C VAL A 18 0.82 -2.65 3.39
N VAL A 19 1.28 -1.73 2.54
CA VAL A 19 2.08 -0.57 2.93
C VAL A 19 1.33 0.68 2.52
N VAL A 20 1.13 1.62 3.44
CA VAL A 20 0.44 2.89 3.20
C VAL A 20 1.29 4.02 3.74
N GLN A 21 1.65 4.97 2.88
CA GLN A 21 2.59 6.03 3.21
C GLN A 21 2.04 7.40 2.77
N MET A 22 2.18 8.41 3.62
CA MET A 22 1.95 9.79 3.22
C MET A 22 3.21 10.35 2.55
N LEU A 23 3.05 10.90 1.36
CA LEU A 23 4.14 11.46 0.59
C LEU A 23 4.03 12.99 0.51
N PRO A 24 5.18 13.69 0.44
CA PRO A 24 5.19 15.16 0.23
C PRO A 24 4.71 15.54 -1.17
N ASP A 25 4.94 14.68 -2.15
CA ASP A 25 4.50 14.87 -3.54
C ASP A 25 4.34 13.51 -4.26
N VAL A 26 3.77 13.54 -5.46
CA VAL A 26 3.57 12.35 -6.32
C VAL A 26 4.61 12.24 -7.43
N LYS A 27 5.82 12.75 -7.21
CA LYS A 27 6.88 12.66 -8.21
C LYS A 27 7.55 11.29 -8.20
N GLN A 28 8.00 10.87 -9.36
CA GLN A 28 8.69 9.59 -9.53
C GLN A 28 9.91 9.45 -8.58
N LYS A 29 10.70 10.50 -8.43
CA LYS A 29 11.86 10.52 -7.52
C LYS A 29 11.50 10.30 -6.05
N THR A 30 10.28 10.67 -5.66
CA THR A 30 9.77 10.50 -4.29
C THR A 30 9.25 9.08 -4.08
N ILE A 31 8.58 8.51 -5.08
CA ILE A 31 7.96 7.19 -4.99
C ILE A 31 8.98 6.06 -5.18
N LYS A 32 9.99 6.25 -6.04
CA LYS A 32 11.01 5.25 -6.38
C LYS A 32 11.65 4.59 -5.15
N PRO A 33 12.16 5.33 -4.13
CA PRO A 33 12.78 4.71 -2.95
C PRO A 33 11.85 3.79 -2.18
N TYR A 34 10.54 4.13 -2.09
CA TYR A 34 9.55 3.28 -1.43
C TYR A 34 9.33 1.97 -2.18
N ILE A 35 9.25 2.03 -3.51
CA ILE A 35 9.12 0.83 -4.34
C ILE A 35 10.34 -0.06 -4.16
N GLU A 36 11.55 0.50 -4.28
CA GLU A 36 12.81 -0.24 -4.17
C GLU A 36 13.03 -0.84 -2.77
N SER A 37 12.55 -0.19 -1.71
CA SER A 37 12.67 -0.69 -0.34
C SER A 37 11.66 -1.78 0.01
N CYS A 38 10.49 -1.79 -0.64
CA CYS A 38 9.38 -2.68 -0.30
C CYS A 38 9.22 -3.85 -1.26
N ILE A 39 9.64 -3.70 -2.52
CA ILE A 39 9.41 -4.68 -3.58
C ILE A 39 10.75 -5.27 -4.04
N GLN A 40 10.86 -6.59 -4.02
CA GLN A 40 12.06 -7.27 -4.49
C GLN A 40 12.21 -7.13 -6.02
N PRO A 41 13.43 -6.87 -6.54
CA PRO A 41 13.69 -6.87 -7.97
C PRO A 41 13.22 -8.17 -8.64
N GLY A 42 12.69 -8.06 -9.84
CA GLY A 42 12.14 -9.19 -10.59
C GLY A 42 10.67 -9.52 -10.26
N SER A 43 10.07 -8.86 -9.25
CA SER A 43 8.66 -9.00 -8.93
C SER A 43 7.76 -8.43 -10.03
N THR A 44 6.56 -8.98 -10.17
CA THR A 44 5.54 -8.41 -11.04
C THR A 44 4.76 -7.33 -10.29
N VAL A 45 4.73 -6.12 -10.85
CA VAL A 45 4.05 -4.95 -10.29
C VAL A 45 2.89 -4.56 -11.19
N TYR A 46 1.71 -4.48 -10.60
CA TYR A 46 0.48 -4.04 -11.27
C TYR A 46 0.16 -2.61 -10.87
N THR A 47 -0.06 -1.74 -11.84
CA THR A 47 -0.45 -0.34 -11.62
C THR A 47 -1.57 0.08 -12.55
N ASP A 48 -2.15 1.25 -12.29
CA ASP A 48 -2.90 1.99 -13.30
C ASP A 48 -1.97 2.59 -14.37
N GLU A 49 -2.52 3.27 -15.36
CA GLU A 49 -1.77 3.88 -16.48
C GLU A 49 -1.05 5.18 -16.11
N TYR A 50 -0.91 5.51 -14.82
CA TYR A 50 -0.28 6.76 -14.43
C TYR A 50 1.21 6.80 -14.81
N VAL A 51 1.60 7.85 -15.50
CA VAL A 51 2.94 8.00 -16.14
C VAL A 51 4.12 7.83 -15.17
N ILE A 52 3.93 8.10 -13.88
CA ILE A 52 5.01 7.94 -12.88
C ILE A 52 5.51 6.51 -12.74
N TYR A 53 4.71 5.53 -13.16
CA TYR A 53 5.07 4.10 -13.11
C TYR A 53 5.73 3.59 -14.39
N ALA A 54 5.83 4.41 -15.45
CA ALA A 54 6.36 3.99 -16.75
C ALA A 54 7.79 3.41 -16.70
N ASN A 55 8.60 3.84 -15.73
CA ASN A 55 9.99 3.43 -15.60
C ASN A 55 10.21 2.18 -14.71
N LEU A 56 9.15 1.54 -14.22
CA LEU A 56 9.29 0.36 -13.36
C LEU A 56 10.02 -0.80 -14.05
N THR A 57 9.80 -0.98 -15.34
CA THR A 57 10.53 -1.99 -16.13
C THR A 57 12.04 -1.72 -16.16
N GLN A 58 12.46 -0.46 -16.25
CA GLN A 58 13.88 -0.08 -16.23
C GLN A 58 14.52 -0.30 -14.86
N LEU A 59 13.71 -0.33 -13.78
CA LEU A 59 14.16 -0.62 -12.43
C LEU A 59 14.24 -2.14 -12.13
N GLY A 60 14.00 -2.99 -13.12
CA GLY A 60 14.11 -4.44 -12.99
C GLY A 60 12.81 -5.14 -12.51
N TYR A 61 11.67 -4.48 -12.59
CA TYR A 61 10.37 -5.06 -12.28
C TYR A 61 9.64 -5.50 -13.55
N LYS A 62 8.84 -6.56 -13.46
CA LYS A 62 7.86 -6.91 -14.49
C LYS A 62 6.64 -6.02 -14.29
N HIS A 63 6.47 -5.00 -15.14
CA HIS A 63 5.41 -4.03 -14.99
C HIS A 63 4.22 -4.37 -15.90
N LYS A 64 3.03 -4.42 -15.33
CA LYS A 64 1.76 -4.63 -16.02
C LYS A 64 0.78 -3.52 -15.62
N THR A 65 0.11 -2.93 -16.61
CA THR A 65 -0.86 -1.86 -16.40
C THR A 65 -2.28 -2.31 -16.71
N VAL A 66 -3.25 -1.74 -16.02
CA VAL A 66 -4.69 -1.93 -16.28
C VAL A 66 -5.32 -0.58 -16.57
N ASN A 67 -6.04 -0.50 -17.68
CA ASN A 67 -6.72 0.72 -18.12
C ASN A 67 -8.13 0.80 -17.54
N HIS A 68 -8.28 1.55 -16.44
CA HIS A 68 -9.59 1.81 -15.85
C HIS A 68 -10.51 2.69 -16.73
N GLY A 69 -9.92 3.56 -17.56
CA GLY A 69 -10.67 4.44 -18.46
C GLY A 69 -11.43 3.69 -19.55
N SER A 70 -10.96 2.52 -19.94
CA SER A 70 -11.62 1.61 -20.90
C SER A 70 -12.54 0.58 -20.23
N GLY A 71 -12.71 0.64 -18.90
CA GLY A 71 -13.50 -0.35 -18.14
C GLY A 71 -12.78 -1.67 -17.92
N GLU A 72 -11.47 -1.72 -18.17
CA GLU A 72 -10.64 -2.90 -17.90
C GLU A 72 -10.33 -2.97 -16.41
N TYR A 73 -10.84 -4.00 -15.71
CA TYR A 73 -10.57 -4.28 -14.30
C TYR A 73 -9.70 -5.52 -14.10
N ALA A 74 -9.69 -6.39 -15.10
CA ALA A 74 -8.90 -7.60 -15.13
C ALA A 74 -8.60 -7.99 -16.59
N ARG A 75 -7.44 -8.58 -16.82
CA ARG A 75 -7.02 -9.02 -18.15
C ARG A 75 -6.45 -10.43 -18.07
N ASP A 76 -6.95 -11.29 -18.96
CA ASP A 76 -6.42 -12.62 -19.25
C ASP A 76 -5.44 -12.49 -20.43
N GLU A 77 -4.14 -12.57 -20.16
CA GLU A 77 -3.09 -12.37 -21.17
C GLU A 77 -2.80 -13.66 -21.96
N GLU A 78 -3.06 -14.83 -21.35
CA GLU A 78 -2.75 -16.12 -21.95
C GLU A 78 -3.96 -16.78 -22.58
N GLY A 79 -5.17 -16.26 -22.36
CA GLY A 79 -6.41 -16.75 -22.96
C GLY A 79 -6.89 -18.10 -22.41
N ASP A 80 -6.44 -18.46 -21.20
CA ASP A 80 -6.77 -19.71 -20.54
C ASP A 80 -7.96 -19.59 -19.56
N GLY A 81 -8.58 -18.41 -19.48
CA GLY A 81 -9.70 -18.10 -18.58
C GLY A 81 -9.25 -17.67 -17.18
N PHE A 82 -7.95 -17.55 -16.96
CA PHE A 82 -7.39 -17.02 -15.72
C PHE A 82 -6.94 -15.57 -15.91
N TYR A 83 -7.48 -14.65 -15.09
CA TYR A 83 -7.17 -13.21 -15.18
C TYR A 83 -5.92 -12.89 -14.37
N GLU A 84 -4.75 -12.86 -15.03
CA GLU A 84 -3.46 -12.59 -14.35
C GLU A 84 -3.30 -11.12 -13.96
N VAL A 85 -3.89 -10.20 -14.74
CA VAL A 85 -3.77 -8.76 -14.52
C VAL A 85 -5.05 -8.21 -13.93
N HIS A 86 -5.02 -7.80 -12.67
CA HIS A 86 -6.15 -7.10 -12.02
C HIS A 86 -5.69 -6.24 -10.84
N VAL A 87 -6.39 -5.13 -10.60
CA VAL A 87 -6.12 -4.16 -9.53
C VAL A 87 -7.26 -4.04 -8.51
N ASN A 88 -8.30 -4.88 -8.61
CA ASN A 88 -9.47 -4.85 -7.72
C ASN A 88 -9.12 -4.92 -6.23
N THR A 89 -8.07 -5.66 -5.88
CA THR A 89 -7.61 -5.78 -4.49
C THR A 89 -7.16 -4.42 -3.94
N GLN A 90 -6.44 -3.62 -4.74
CA GLN A 90 -6.00 -2.29 -4.35
C GLN A 90 -7.19 -1.32 -4.19
N GLU A 91 -8.14 -1.34 -5.12
CA GLU A 91 -9.36 -0.52 -5.03
C GLU A 91 -10.19 -0.86 -3.81
N GLY A 92 -10.37 -2.13 -3.51
CA GLY A 92 -11.03 -2.59 -2.28
C GLY A 92 -10.34 -2.08 -1.02
N ARG A 93 -9.01 -2.07 -0.99
CA ARG A 93 -8.23 -1.52 0.14
C ARG A 93 -8.35 0.00 0.25
N TRP A 94 -8.34 0.73 -0.85
CA TRP A 94 -8.60 2.16 -0.87
C TRP A 94 -9.99 2.52 -0.34
N SER A 95 -11.00 1.74 -0.70
CA SER A 95 -12.37 1.90 -0.18
C SER A 95 -12.41 1.72 1.34
N LEU A 96 -11.77 0.68 1.86
CA LEU A 96 -11.69 0.43 3.31
C LEU A 96 -10.95 1.54 4.05
N LEU A 97 -9.82 2.00 3.52
CA LEU A 97 -9.05 3.10 4.11
C LEU A 97 -9.87 4.38 4.17
N ARG A 98 -10.53 4.75 3.06
CA ARG A 98 -11.37 5.95 2.99
C ARG A 98 -12.54 5.88 3.98
N SER A 99 -13.20 4.73 4.08
CA SER A 99 -14.31 4.53 5.03
C SER A 99 -13.83 4.64 6.47
N TRP A 100 -12.69 4.06 6.78
CA TRP A 100 -12.10 4.14 8.11
C TRP A 100 -11.67 5.56 8.47
N LEU A 101 -11.01 6.30 7.57
CA LEU A 101 -10.60 7.69 7.80
C LEU A 101 -11.79 8.63 7.99
N ARG A 102 -12.94 8.36 7.34
CA ARG A 102 -14.17 9.17 7.51
C ARG A 102 -14.73 9.12 8.93
N LEU A 103 -14.51 8.03 9.65
CA LEU A 103 -14.94 7.92 11.05
C LEU A 103 -14.15 8.88 11.97
N HIS A 104 -12.95 9.24 11.59
CA HIS A 104 -12.05 10.13 12.32
C HIS A 104 -12.08 11.53 11.71
N ARG A 105 -13.21 12.22 11.81
CA ARG A 105 -13.40 13.56 11.25
C ARG A 105 -12.34 14.54 11.79
N GLY A 106 -11.73 15.30 10.87
CA GLY A 106 -10.80 16.36 11.25
C GLY A 106 -9.39 15.92 11.61
N ILE A 107 -8.92 14.77 11.11
CA ILE A 107 -7.51 14.37 11.24
C ILE A 107 -6.62 15.43 10.61
N SER A 108 -5.69 16.00 11.39
CA SER A 108 -4.67 16.91 10.88
C SER A 108 -3.65 16.18 10.02
N GLN A 109 -3.02 16.88 9.06
CA GLN A 109 -1.95 16.30 8.24
C GLN A 109 -0.77 15.79 9.08
N GLU A 110 -0.50 16.44 10.21
CA GLU A 110 0.54 16.02 11.16
C GLU A 110 0.26 14.66 11.78
N LYS A 111 -1.01 14.39 12.10
CA LYS A 111 -1.43 13.13 12.74
C LYS A 111 -1.73 12.02 11.74
N LEU A 112 -2.02 12.36 10.48
CA LEU A 112 -2.40 11.41 9.45
C LEU A 112 -1.41 10.24 9.30
N PRO A 113 -0.08 10.42 9.31
CA PRO A 113 0.87 9.31 9.23
C PRO A 113 0.67 8.24 10.31
N LYS A 114 0.31 8.64 11.53
CA LYS A 114 0.05 7.71 12.64
C LYS A 114 -1.21 6.88 12.39
N TYR A 115 -2.26 7.48 11.84
CA TYR A 115 -3.48 6.78 11.47
C TYR A 115 -3.23 5.80 10.32
N LEU A 116 -2.45 6.19 9.32
CA LEU A 116 -2.08 5.30 8.23
C LEU A 116 -1.25 4.11 8.72
N ALA A 117 -0.28 4.35 9.61
CA ALA A 117 0.51 3.29 10.21
C ALA A 117 -0.34 2.31 11.03
N PHE A 118 -1.33 2.81 11.75
CA PHE A 118 -2.29 1.97 12.49
C PHE A 118 -3.17 1.13 11.56
N PHE A 119 -3.68 1.72 10.49
CA PHE A 119 -4.45 1.00 9.48
C PHE A 119 -3.63 -0.12 8.84
N GLU A 120 -2.40 0.17 8.44
CA GLU A 120 -1.45 -0.79 7.90
C GLU A 120 -1.19 -1.93 8.89
N PHE A 121 -0.90 -1.59 10.14
CA PHE A 121 -0.68 -2.56 11.21
C PHE A 121 -1.87 -3.50 11.41
N VAL A 122 -3.10 -2.97 11.51
CA VAL A 122 -4.31 -3.80 11.69
C VAL A 122 -4.54 -4.73 10.51
N HIS A 123 -4.31 -4.24 9.29
CA HIS A 123 -4.44 -5.05 8.08
C HIS A 123 -3.44 -6.20 8.02
N ASN A 124 -2.19 -5.91 8.34
CA ASN A 124 -1.11 -6.89 8.32
C ASN A 124 -1.24 -7.88 9.49
N ALA A 125 -1.72 -7.39 10.66
CA ALA A 125 -2.00 -8.22 11.83
C ALA A 125 -3.07 -9.27 11.59
N LYS A 126 -4.18 -8.89 10.97
CA LYS A 126 -5.27 -9.83 10.64
C LYS A 126 -4.79 -11.02 9.83
N LYS A 127 -3.79 -10.80 8.98
CA LYS A 127 -3.22 -11.79 8.12
C LYS A 127 -2.26 -12.73 8.85
N ARG A 128 -1.44 -12.19 9.75
CA ARG A 128 -0.48 -12.95 10.55
C ARG A 128 -1.13 -13.73 11.69
N GLY A 129 -2.42 -13.44 11.99
CA GLY A 129 -3.23 -14.17 12.96
C GLY A 129 -2.65 -14.15 14.39
N LYS A 130 -2.82 -15.26 15.11
CA LYS A 130 -2.41 -15.37 16.53
C LYS A 130 -0.93 -15.15 16.78
N ALA A 131 -0.04 -15.46 15.83
CA ALA A 131 1.40 -15.30 15.96
C ALA A 131 1.80 -13.83 16.23
N LEU A 132 1.09 -12.87 15.64
CA LEU A 132 1.36 -11.45 15.88
C LEU A 132 0.91 -11.00 17.27
N ILE A 133 -0.19 -11.56 17.79
CA ILE A 133 -0.67 -11.27 19.15
C ILE A 133 0.36 -11.73 20.18
N CYS A 134 0.91 -12.91 20.00
CA CYS A 134 1.99 -13.41 20.86
C CYS A 134 3.23 -12.49 20.82
N SER A 135 3.67 -12.10 19.62
CA SER A 135 4.80 -11.21 19.44
C SER A 135 4.57 -9.82 20.06
N LEU A 136 3.35 -9.29 19.96
CA LEU A 136 2.98 -8.04 20.62
C LEU A 136 3.00 -8.15 22.14
N LEU A 137 2.44 -9.23 22.70
CA LEU A 137 2.44 -9.48 24.14
C LEU A 137 3.87 -9.65 24.66
N GLU A 138 4.73 -10.36 23.95
CA GLU A 138 6.14 -10.49 24.27
C GLU A 138 6.83 -9.12 24.30
N ASN A 139 6.60 -8.27 23.30
CA ASN A 139 7.16 -6.91 23.26
C ASN A 139 6.65 -6.01 24.39
N ILE A 140 5.41 -6.15 24.82
CA ILE A 140 4.83 -5.40 25.92
C ILE A 140 5.36 -5.89 27.27
N LEU A 141 5.42 -7.22 27.45
CA LEU A 141 5.81 -7.86 28.70
C LEU A 141 7.33 -7.87 28.93
N CYS A 142 8.11 -7.92 27.83
CA CYS A 142 9.58 -7.94 27.88
C CYS A 142 10.24 -6.55 27.87
N LYS A 143 9.48 -5.45 27.85
CA LYS A 143 10.04 -4.13 28.13
C LYS A 143 10.47 -4.10 29.60
N LYS A 144 11.75 -4.46 29.85
CA LYS A 144 12.40 -4.16 31.11
C LYS A 144 12.27 -2.67 31.37
N PRO A 145 11.83 -2.23 32.57
CA PRO A 145 11.85 -0.83 32.90
C PRO A 145 13.31 -0.37 32.78
N THR A 146 13.52 0.66 31.98
CA THR A 146 14.81 1.36 31.93
C THR A 146 14.97 2.02 33.28
N VAL A 147 15.76 1.42 34.16
CA VAL A 147 16.19 2.05 35.42
C VAL A 147 17.08 3.21 35.00
N GLN A 148 16.61 4.44 35.28
CA GLN A 148 17.46 5.63 35.28
C GLN A 148 18.43 5.56 36.43
#